data_4df4de0bf97a0f902d5aa8165210081c
#
_entry.id   4df4de0bf97a0f902d5aa8165210081c
#
_cell.length_a   1.000
_cell.length_b   1.000
_cell.length_c   1.000
_cell.angle_alpha   90.00
_cell.angle_beta   90.00
_cell.angle_gamma   90.00
#
_symmetry.space_group_name_H-M   'P 1'
#
loop_
_entity.id
_entity.type
_entity.pdbx_description
1 polymer ?
#
loop_
_entity_poly.entity_id
_entity_poly.type
_entity_poly.pdbx_seq_one_letter_code
_entity_poly.pdbx_strand_id
1 'polypeptide(L)'
;RQLNAEKGFRAELVRTGDYFIPLRRRPEIARKKNADLFISIHADAAQRKSAFGASVYALSDGGATSENARWLANRENQSDLIGGTGNVSLDDKDRMLAGVLLDLSMTASLSSSLNVGQKVLSNMGRVTSLHKKRVEQAGFMVLKSPDIPSILVETGFISNPGESSKLATKSHQQALARSITSGVRQFFQHNPPPGSYLAWQRDSGKAPQGPREHVVSSGESLSMIAVRYRVGLASLRGANRLKSDTVKVGQVLNIPANTLAAQP
;
A
#
# COMPACT_ATOMS: atom_id res chain seq x y z
N ARG A 1 18.03 -2.98 -5.06
CA ARG A 1 19.39 -2.47 -4.78
C ARG A 1 19.35 -1.22 -3.89
N GLN A 2 18.54 -0.19 -4.22
CA GLN A 2 18.51 1.07 -3.45
C GLN A 2 18.09 0.85 -1.98
N LEU A 3 17.01 0.12 -1.73
CA LEU A 3 16.61 -0.23 -0.36
C LEU A 3 17.66 -1.06 0.37
N ASN A 4 18.28 -2.04 -0.30
CA ASN A 4 19.31 -2.89 0.31
C ASN A 4 20.63 -2.15 0.62
N ALA A 5 20.81 -0.95 0.08
CA ALA A 5 21.93 -0.07 0.44
C ALA A 5 21.68 0.72 1.73
N GLU A 6 20.47 0.68 2.27
CA GLU A 6 20.08 1.44 3.46
C GLU A 6 19.97 0.53 4.68
N LYS A 7 20.60 0.93 5.78
CA LYS A 7 20.54 0.19 7.04
C LYS A 7 19.10 0.13 7.56
N GLY A 8 18.63 -1.07 7.90
CA GLY A 8 17.28 -1.33 8.37
C GLY A 8 16.29 -1.72 7.28
N PHE A 9 16.73 -1.77 6.02
CA PHE A 9 15.91 -2.25 4.90
C PHE A 9 16.50 -3.52 4.29
N ARG A 10 15.60 -4.45 3.94
CA ARG A 10 15.88 -5.64 3.13
C ARG A 10 14.79 -5.78 2.08
N ALA A 11 15.13 -5.68 0.82
CA ALA A 11 14.21 -5.89 -0.29
C ALA A 11 14.56 -7.20 -1.01
N GLU A 12 13.54 -8.02 -1.23
CA GLU A 12 13.63 -9.29 -1.92
C GLU A 12 12.64 -9.35 -3.09
N LEU A 13 12.99 -10.11 -4.11
CA LEU A 13 12.11 -10.35 -5.24
C LEU A 13 11.25 -11.60 -4.98
N VAL A 14 10.00 -11.56 -5.44
CA VAL A 14 9.10 -12.73 -5.43
C VAL A 14 9.56 -13.76 -6.45
N ARG A 15 10.10 -13.31 -7.59
CA ARG A 15 10.70 -14.19 -8.61
C ARG A 15 12.00 -13.58 -9.13
N THR A 16 12.91 -14.44 -9.59
CA THR A 16 14.25 -14.04 -10.06
C THR A 16 14.47 -14.28 -11.54
N GLY A 17 13.45 -14.75 -12.25
CA GLY A 17 13.52 -15.07 -13.68
C GLY A 17 12.17 -14.85 -14.37
N ASP A 18 12.12 -15.18 -15.66
CA ASP A 18 10.91 -15.10 -16.47
C ASP A 18 10.11 -16.40 -16.39
N TYR A 19 9.32 -16.54 -15.34
CA TYR A 19 8.38 -17.65 -15.14
C TYR A 19 7.13 -17.11 -14.42
N PHE A 20 6.00 -17.73 -14.69
CA PHE A 20 4.73 -17.32 -14.10
C PHE A 20 4.63 -17.82 -12.65
N ILE A 21 4.11 -16.95 -11.76
CA ILE A 21 3.69 -17.29 -10.40
C ILE A 21 2.23 -16.88 -10.27
N PRO A 22 1.32 -17.79 -9.88
CA PRO A 22 -0.08 -17.47 -9.63
C PRO A 22 -0.24 -16.29 -8.69
N LEU A 23 -1.24 -15.43 -8.92
CA LEU A 23 -1.40 -14.17 -8.20
C LEU A 23 -1.46 -14.37 -6.68
N ARG A 24 -2.22 -15.36 -6.22
CA ARG A 24 -2.35 -15.67 -4.78
C ARG A 24 -1.06 -16.18 -4.15
N ARG A 25 -0.18 -16.82 -4.93
CA ARG A 25 1.11 -17.31 -4.44
C ARG A 25 2.13 -16.19 -4.20
N ARG A 26 1.99 -15.04 -4.84
CA ARG A 26 2.93 -13.92 -4.72
C ARG A 26 2.95 -13.34 -3.30
N PRO A 27 1.82 -12.96 -2.67
CA PRO A 27 1.81 -12.53 -1.27
C PRO A 27 2.16 -13.66 -0.28
N GLU A 28 1.86 -14.92 -0.58
CA GLU A 28 2.30 -16.07 0.25
C GLU A 28 3.83 -16.17 0.29
N ILE A 29 4.51 -15.97 -0.84
CA ILE A 29 5.98 -15.93 -0.90
C ILE A 29 6.52 -14.77 -0.08
N ALA A 30 5.90 -13.60 -0.17
CA ALA A 30 6.27 -12.44 0.64
C ALA A 30 6.12 -12.75 2.14
N ARG A 31 5.04 -13.41 2.56
CA ARG A 31 4.81 -13.82 3.94
C ARG A 31 5.88 -14.81 4.43
N LYS A 32 6.22 -15.81 3.63
CA LYS A 32 7.30 -16.77 3.95
C LYS A 32 8.67 -16.09 4.12
N LYS A 33 8.86 -14.93 3.52
CA LYS A 33 10.06 -14.09 3.64
C LYS A 33 9.96 -13.08 4.79
N ASN A 34 8.90 -13.13 5.60
CA ASN A 34 8.60 -12.17 6.68
C ASN A 34 8.62 -10.72 6.19
N ALA A 35 7.98 -10.46 5.07
CA ALA A 35 7.92 -9.12 4.49
C ALA A 35 6.95 -8.23 5.27
N ASP A 36 7.37 -7.00 5.56
CA ASP A 36 6.54 -5.96 6.18
C ASP A 36 5.75 -5.14 5.14
N LEU A 37 6.03 -5.33 3.86
CA LEU A 37 5.36 -4.67 2.74
C LEU A 37 5.52 -5.50 1.47
N PHE A 38 4.44 -5.64 0.72
CA PHE A 38 4.44 -6.22 -0.63
C PHE A 38 4.14 -5.15 -1.67
N ILE A 39 4.95 -5.11 -2.74
CA ILE A 39 4.76 -4.17 -3.86
C ILE A 39 4.73 -4.94 -5.17
N SER A 40 3.62 -4.86 -5.90
CA SER A 40 3.51 -5.35 -7.28
C SER A 40 3.79 -4.17 -8.23
N ILE A 41 4.78 -4.28 -9.08
CA ILE A 41 5.20 -3.21 -10.01
C ILE A 41 4.79 -3.60 -11.43
N HIS A 42 4.01 -2.74 -12.05
CA HIS A 42 3.37 -2.95 -13.35
C HIS A 42 3.68 -1.85 -14.35
N ALA A 43 3.51 -2.20 -15.62
CA ALA A 43 3.44 -1.30 -16.76
C ALA A 43 2.46 -1.91 -17.78
N ASP A 44 1.17 -1.78 -17.50
CA ASP A 44 0.11 -2.49 -18.22
C ASP A 44 -0.34 -1.74 -19.49
N ALA A 45 -1.08 -2.42 -20.34
CA ALA A 45 -1.82 -1.76 -21.41
C ALA A 45 -3.16 -1.24 -20.86
N ALA A 46 -3.46 0.02 -21.10
CA ALA A 46 -4.78 0.59 -20.76
C ALA A 46 -5.81 0.26 -21.85
N GLN A 47 -7.10 0.37 -21.47
CA GLN A 47 -8.21 0.23 -22.41
C GLN A 47 -8.16 1.28 -23.54
N ARG A 48 -7.78 2.51 -23.21
CA ARG A 48 -7.59 3.59 -24.16
C ARG A 48 -6.11 3.84 -24.40
N LYS A 49 -5.65 3.82 -25.65
CA LYS A 49 -4.24 4.11 -26.02
C LYS A 49 -3.78 5.52 -25.61
N SER A 50 -4.71 6.43 -25.41
CA SER A 50 -4.43 7.80 -24.92
C SER A 50 -4.23 7.89 -23.42
N ALA A 51 -4.49 6.82 -22.65
CA ALA A 51 -4.23 6.82 -21.21
C ALA A 51 -2.74 6.97 -20.94
N PHE A 52 -2.41 7.78 -19.95
CA PHE A 52 -1.01 8.04 -19.54
C PHE A 52 -0.94 8.32 -18.04
N GLY A 53 0.26 8.26 -17.51
CA GLY A 53 0.58 8.61 -16.13
C GLY A 53 0.56 7.42 -15.19
N ALA A 54 1.30 7.55 -14.10
CA ALA A 54 1.42 6.55 -13.06
C ALA A 54 0.21 6.54 -12.11
N SER A 55 -0.04 5.40 -11.51
CA SER A 55 -1.09 5.20 -10.49
C SER A 55 -0.60 4.29 -9.38
N VAL A 56 -1.24 4.37 -8.22
CA VAL A 56 -1.05 3.38 -7.14
C VAL A 56 -2.40 2.87 -6.71
N TYR A 57 -2.47 1.57 -6.49
CA TYR A 57 -3.68 0.86 -6.10
C TYR A 57 -3.46 0.11 -4.80
N ALA A 58 -4.52 0.04 -3.98
CA ALA A 58 -4.64 -0.83 -2.82
C ALA A 58 -5.84 -1.77 -3.00
N LEU A 59 -5.92 -2.80 -2.18
CA LEU A 59 -7.05 -3.72 -2.19
C LEU A 59 -8.35 -3.01 -1.79
N SER A 60 -9.47 -3.47 -2.33
CA SER A 60 -10.82 -3.22 -1.82
C SER A 60 -11.65 -4.48 -1.90
N ASP A 61 -12.35 -4.79 -0.83
CA ASP A 61 -13.37 -5.84 -0.79
C ASP A 61 -14.78 -5.27 -1.06
N GLY A 62 -14.96 -3.95 -0.91
CA GLY A 62 -16.23 -3.24 -1.09
C GLY A 62 -16.48 -2.70 -2.50
N GLY A 63 -15.67 -3.10 -3.50
CA GLY A 63 -15.79 -2.62 -4.88
C GLY A 63 -14.64 -1.69 -5.30
N ALA A 64 -14.69 -1.21 -6.53
CA ALA A 64 -13.65 -0.34 -7.08
C ALA A 64 -13.97 1.14 -6.92
N THR A 65 -12.97 1.96 -6.66
CA THR A 65 -13.12 3.42 -6.53
C THR A 65 -13.34 4.14 -7.87
N SER A 66 -13.04 3.46 -8.98
CA SER A 66 -13.30 3.95 -10.33
C SER A 66 -13.48 2.79 -11.32
N GLU A 67 -14.13 3.05 -12.46
CA GLU A 67 -14.26 2.08 -13.55
C GLU A 67 -12.90 1.63 -14.09
N ASN A 68 -11.93 2.55 -14.16
CA ASN A 68 -10.57 2.22 -14.57
C ASN A 68 -9.88 1.27 -13.59
N ALA A 69 -10.04 1.51 -12.28
CA ALA A 69 -9.51 0.61 -11.25
C ALA A 69 -10.17 -0.78 -11.32
N ARG A 70 -11.48 -0.84 -11.56
CA ARG A 70 -12.22 -2.10 -11.78
C ARG A 70 -11.70 -2.86 -13.00
N TRP A 71 -11.55 -2.15 -14.11
CA TRP A 71 -11.07 -2.76 -15.34
C TRP A 71 -9.65 -3.32 -15.21
N LEU A 72 -8.72 -2.55 -14.63
CA LEU A 72 -7.35 -3.00 -14.36
C LEU A 72 -7.32 -4.22 -13.43
N ALA A 73 -8.07 -4.20 -12.34
CA ALA A 73 -8.13 -5.34 -11.42
C ALA A 73 -8.67 -6.60 -12.11
N ASN A 74 -9.72 -6.48 -12.91
CA ASN A 74 -10.26 -7.60 -13.66
C ASN A 74 -9.23 -8.16 -14.65
N ARG A 75 -8.52 -7.29 -15.36
CA ARG A 75 -7.50 -7.69 -16.32
C ARG A 75 -6.31 -8.39 -15.65
N GLU A 76 -5.80 -7.83 -14.55
CA GLU A 76 -4.73 -8.47 -13.76
C GLU A 76 -5.19 -9.84 -13.23
N ASN A 77 -6.39 -9.92 -12.67
CA ASN A 77 -6.93 -11.17 -12.15
C ASN A 77 -7.09 -12.26 -13.23
N GLN A 78 -7.36 -11.88 -14.48
CA GLN A 78 -7.43 -12.81 -15.61
C GLN A 78 -6.07 -13.40 -15.99
N SER A 79 -4.96 -12.84 -15.53
CA SER A 79 -3.63 -13.36 -15.83
C SER A 79 -3.42 -14.80 -15.31
N ASP A 80 -4.10 -15.18 -14.22
CA ASP A 80 -4.09 -16.56 -13.69
C ASP A 80 -4.72 -17.56 -14.67
N LEU A 81 -5.73 -17.15 -15.45
CA LEU A 81 -6.36 -18.01 -16.46
C LEU A 81 -5.40 -18.29 -17.63
N ILE A 82 -4.62 -17.29 -18.03
CA ILE A 82 -3.64 -17.42 -19.11
C ILE A 82 -2.46 -18.27 -18.64
N GLY A 83 -2.09 -18.19 -17.37
CA GLY A 83 -1.01 -18.98 -16.76
C GLY A 83 -1.32 -20.45 -16.53
N GLY A 84 -2.51 -20.95 -16.92
CA GLY A 84 -2.88 -22.37 -16.85
C GLY A 84 -3.17 -22.89 -15.45
N THR A 85 -3.35 -22.03 -14.47
CA THR A 85 -3.81 -22.40 -13.13
C THR A 85 -5.34 -22.39 -13.11
N GLY A 86 -5.95 -23.54 -13.40
CA GLY A 86 -7.38 -23.71 -13.29
C GLY A 86 -7.92 -23.37 -11.90
N ASN A 87 -9.22 -23.06 -11.81
CA ASN A 87 -9.96 -22.65 -10.62
C ASN A 87 -9.49 -23.36 -9.34
N VAL A 88 -8.74 -22.68 -8.50
CA VAL A 88 -8.58 -23.07 -7.11
C VAL A 88 -9.76 -22.47 -6.34
N SER A 89 -10.83 -23.26 -6.24
CA SER A 89 -11.93 -23.00 -5.32
C SER A 89 -11.39 -23.01 -3.90
N LEU A 90 -11.49 -21.89 -3.22
CA LEU A 90 -11.28 -21.87 -1.77
C LEU A 90 -12.59 -22.23 -1.10
N ASP A 91 -12.59 -23.39 -0.46
CA ASP A 91 -13.66 -23.81 0.44
C ASP A 91 -13.55 -23.01 1.75
N ASP A 92 -14.48 -22.06 1.93
CA ASP A 92 -14.47 -21.01 2.97
C ASP A 92 -15.23 -21.45 4.25
N LYS A 93 -15.19 -22.71 4.66
CA LYS A 93 -16.14 -23.24 5.65
C LYS A 93 -15.71 -23.28 7.13
N ASP A 94 -14.54 -22.78 7.53
CA ASP A 94 -14.11 -22.91 8.94
C ASP A 94 -13.61 -21.59 9.58
N ARG A 95 -14.45 -20.53 9.65
CA ARG A 95 -13.94 -19.21 10.01
C ARG A 95 -14.73 -18.33 10.98
N MET A 96 -15.54 -18.86 11.88
CA MET A 96 -16.36 -17.97 12.72
C MET A 96 -15.60 -17.33 13.91
N LEU A 97 -14.55 -17.94 14.45
CA LEU A 97 -13.76 -17.39 15.58
C LEU A 97 -12.46 -16.66 15.14
N ALA A 98 -11.89 -17.05 13.99
CA ALA A 98 -10.75 -16.33 13.41
C ALA A 98 -11.17 -15.01 12.72
N GLY A 99 -12.45 -14.84 12.41
CA GLY A 99 -12.99 -13.74 11.61
C GLY A 99 -12.72 -12.36 12.19
N VAL A 100 -12.97 -12.15 13.47
CA VAL A 100 -12.84 -10.80 14.09
C VAL A 100 -11.38 -10.34 14.17
N LEU A 101 -10.46 -11.24 14.52
CA LEU A 101 -9.02 -10.92 14.54
C LEU A 101 -8.49 -10.74 13.11
N LEU A 102 -8.99 -11.51 12.16
CA LEU A 102 -8.65 -11.41 10.75
C LEU A 102 -9.14 -10.08 10.17
N ASP A 103 -10.37 -9.67 10.45
CA ASP A 103 -10.95 -8.40 10.00
C ASP A 103 -10.17 -7.18 10.53
N LEU A 104 -9.76 -7.23 11.81
CA LEU A 104 -8.92 -6.18 12.40
C LEU A 104 -7.53 -6.13 11.73
N SER A 105 -6.94 -7.29 11.47
CA SER A 105 -5.65 -7.39 10.78
C SER A 105 -5.75 -6.88 9.33
N MET A 106 -6.79 -7.27 8.60
CA MET A 106 -7.05 -6.80 7.24
C MET A 106 -7.28 -5.28 7.20
N THR A 107 -8.04 -4.74 8.13
CA THR A 107 -8.30 -3.30 8.20
C THR A 107 -7.01 -2.51 8.49
N ALA A 108 -6.16 -3.01 9.40
CA ALA A 108 -4.86 -2.38 9.70
C ALA A 108 -3.90 -2.45 8.50
N SER A 109 -3.86 -3.61 7.82
CA SER A 109 -3.07 -3.84 6.62
C SER A 109 -3.52 -2.92 5.48
N LEU A 110 -4.84 -2.77 5.28
CA LEU A 110 -5.40 -1.88 4.26
C LEU A 110 -5.06 -0.41 4.54
N SER A 111 -5.22 0.05 5.78
CA SER A 111 -4.86 1.41 6.17
C SER A 111 -3.38 1.70 5.92
N SER A 112 -2.51 0.76 6.26
CA SER A 112 -1.07 0.84 5.98
C SER A 112 -0.78 0.84 4.48
N SER A 113 -1.53 0.05 3.69
CA SER A 113 -1.43 0.03 2.21
C SER A 113 -1.78 1.39 1.61
N LEU A 114 -2.86 2.02 2.07
CA LEU A 114 -3.25 3.37 1.63
C LEU A 114 -2.20 4.42 2.00
N ASN A 115 -1.63 4.33 3.21
CA ASN A 115 -0.60 5.27 3.66
C ASN A 115 0.68 5.13 2.82
N VAL A 116 1.24 3.93 2.69
CA VAL A 116 2.43 3.72 1.85
C VAL A 116 2.16 4.06 0.40
N GLY A 117 0.98 3.70 -0.12
CA GLY A 117 0.54 4.02 -1.47
C GLY A 117 0.52 5.53 -1.72
N GLN A 118 -0.02 6.31 -0.79
CA GLN A 118 -0.05 7.78 -0.92
C GLN A 118 1.35 8.38 -0.91
N LYS A 119 2.27 7.89 -0.08
CA LYS A 119 3.67 8.36 -0.07
C LYS A 119 4.39 8.00 -1.36
N VAL A 120 4.19 6.79 -1.88
CA VAL A 120 4.75 6.37 -3.18
C VAL A 120 4.19 7.23 -4.29
N LEU A 121 2.87 7.39 -4.38
CA LEU A 121 2.20 8.19 -5.41
C LEU A 121 2.68 9.65 -5.40
N SER A 122 2.78 10.27 -4.23
CA SER A 122 3.26 11.66 -4.09
C SER A 122 4.71 11.83 -4.57
N ASN A 123 5.57 10.86 -4.32
CA ASN A 123 6.95 10.89 -4.81
C ASN A 123 7.02 10.63 -6.32
N MET A 124 6.19 9.73 -6.85
CA MET A 124 6.10 9.48 -8.30
C MET A 124 5.63 10.71 -9.07
N GLY A 125 4.71 11.48 -8.52
CA GLY A 125 4.21 12.73 -9.10
C GLY A 125 5.26 13.82 -9.30
N ARG A 126 6.44 13.69 -8.69
CA ARG A 126 7.60 14.57 -8.92
C ARG A 126 8.45 14.16 -10.13
N VAL A 127 8.24 12.94 -10.63
CA VAL A 127 9.05 12.31 -11.68
C VAL A 127 8.26 12.12 -12.97
N THR A 128 6.97 11.81 -12.86
CA THR A 128 6.09 11.55 -13.99
C THR A 128 4.70 12.10 -13.73
N SER A 129 3.91 12.26 -14.80
CA SER A 129 2.49 12.60 -14.66
C SER A 129 1.76 11.49 -13.90
N LEU A 130 0.77 11.87 -13.09
CA LEU A 130 -0.08 10.91 -12.41
C LEU A 130 -1.40 10.74 -13.19
N HIS A 131 -1.81 9.50 -13.41
CA HIS A 131 -3.11 9.18 -13.98
C HIS A 131 -4.23 9.54 -12.99
N LYS A 132 -3.99 9.26 -11.70
CA LYS A 132 -4.85 9.68 -10.59
C LYS A 132 -4.02 10.31 -9.47
N LYS A 133 -4.56 11.37 -8.85
CA LYS A 133 -3.88 12.10 -7.78
C LYS A 133 -4.08 11.49 -6.39
N ARG A 134 -4.77 10.37 -6.30
CA ARG A 134 -5.03 9.61 -5.07
C ARG A 134 -4.79 8.13 -5.31
N VAL A 135 -4.53 7.39 -4.25
CA VAL A 135 -4.52 5.92 -4.30
C VAL A 135 -5.93 5.44 -4.63
N GLU A 136 -6.05 4.60 -5.64
CA GLU A 136 -7.30 3.97 -6.01
C GLU A 136 -7.40 2.57 -5.39
N GLN A 137 -8.59 2.03 -5.32
CA GLN A 137 -8.85 0.72 -4.72
C GLN A 137 -9.70 -0.14 -5.64
N ALA A 138 -9.38 -1.43 -5.72
CA ALA A 138 -10.18 -2.44 -6.41
C ALA A 138 -9.83 -3.86 -5.93
N GLY A 139 -10.55 -4.86 -6.41
CA GLY A 139 -10.39 -6.26 -6.02
C GLY A 139 -9.19 -6.95 -6.65
N PHE A 140 -7.99 -6.43 -6.50
CA PHE A 140 -6.75 -7.04 -7.00
C PHE A 140 -6.41 -8.31 -6.21
N MET A 141 -6.45 -9.48 -6.86
CA MET A 141 -6.12 -10.76 -6.21
C MET A 141 -4.67 -10.82 -5.73
N VAL A 142 -3.75 -10.20 -6.46
CA VAL A 142 -2.33 -10.12 -6.10
C VAL A 142 -2.07 -9.36 -4.80
N LEU A 143 -3.02 -8.51 -4.37
CA LEU A 143 -2.90 -7.72 -3.14
C LEU A 143 -3.63 -8.34 -1.94
N LYS A 144 -4.27 -9.49 -2.10
CA LYS A 144 -5.00 -10.17 -1.02
C LYS A 144 -4.02 -10.77 -0.02
N SER A 145 -3.71 -10.00 1.02
CA SER A 145 -2.94 -10.44 2.18
C SER A 145 -3.61 -9.93 3.45
N PRO A 146 -3.91 -10.80 4.42
CA PRO A 146 -4.60 -10.37 5.63
C PRO A 146 -3.71 -9.55 6.57
N ASP A 147 -2.40 -9.71 6.50
CA ASP A 147 -1.42 -9.26 7.49
C ASP A 147 -0.30 -8.39 6.91
N ILE A 148 -0.10 -8.39 5.59
CA ILE A 148 0.98 -7.63 4.95
C ILE A 148 0.37 -6.47 4.15
N PRO A 149 0.69 -5.20 4.47
CA PRO A 149 0.36 -4.07 3.61
C PRO A 149 0.82 -4.32 2.18
N SER A 150 -0.07 -4.10 1.22
CA SER A 150 0.18 -4.47 -0.17
C SER A 150 -0.31 -3.38 -1.12
N ILE A 151 0.52 -2.99 -2.08
CA ILE A 151 0.17 -2.01 -3.12
C ILE A 151 0.56 -2.52 -4.50
N LEU A 152 -0.18 -2.09 -5.51
CA LEU A 152 0.19 -2.22 -6.92
C LEU A 152 0.55 -0.83 -7.45
N VAL A 153 1.73 -0.74 -8.04
CA VAL A 153 2.27 0.49 -8.62
C VAL A 153 2.27 0.35 -10.13
N GLU A 154 1.37 1.09 -10.78
CA GLU A 154 1.34 1.25 -12.22
C GLU A 154 2.28 2.38 -12.61
N THR A 155 3.37 2.04 -13.30
CA THR A 155 4.44 3.01 -13.62
C THR A 155 4.14 3.85 -14.86
N GLY A 156 3.16 3.45 -15.63
CA GLY A 156 2.70 4.06 -16.88
C GLY A 156 2.10 3.00 -17.80
N PHE A 157 1.50 3.38 -18.89
CA PHE A 157 0.79 2.47 -19.78
C PHE A 157 1.58 2.19 -21.06
N ILE A 158 2.00 0.92 -21.27
CA ILE A 158 2.75 0.51 -22.47
C ILE A 158 1.93 0.63 -23.77
N SER A 159 0.58 0.70 -23.67
CA SER A 159 -0.29 0.96 -24.80
C SER A 159 -0.19 2.40 -25.34
N ASN A 160 0.40 3.33 -24.56
CA ASN A 160 0.70 4.69 -24.99
C ASN A 160 2.13 4.74 -25.53
N PRO A 161 2.34 5.09 -26.82
CA PRO A 161 3.69 5.08 -27.42
C PRO A 161 4.68 5.99 -26.71
N GLY A 162 4.24 7.17 -26.25
CA GLY A 162 5.10 8.11 -25.53
C GLY A 162 5.55 7.58 -24.18
N GLU A 163 4.68 6.90 -23.43
CA GLU A 163 5.01 6.27 -22.15
C GLU A 163 5.87 5.02 -22.35
N SER A 164 5.51 4.17 -23.32
CA SER A 164 6.30 2.99 -23.65
C SER A 164 7.75 3.36 -23.97
N SER A 165 7.97 4.41 -24.77
CA SER A 165 9.30 4.90 -25.08
C SER A 165 10.06 5.38 -23.82
N LYS A 166 9.40 6.11 -22.91
CA LYS A 166 10.00 6.54 -21.65
C LYS A 166 10.33 5.36 -20.73
N LEU A 167 9.40 4.43 -20.57
CA LEU A 167 9.56 3.23 -19.73
C LEU A 167 10.71 2.34 -20.21
N ALA A 168 11.05 2.37 -21.51
CA ALA A 168 12.19 1.66 -22.06
C ALA A 168 13.55 2.32 -21.69
N THR A 169 13.57 3.56 -21.20
CA THR A 169 14.82 4.26 -20.87
C THR A 169 15.32 3.96 -19.46
N LYS A 170 16.62 3.66 -19.33
CA LYS A 170 17.27 3.43 -18.03
C LYS A 170 17.11 4.61 -17.05
N SER A 171 17.21 5.83 -17.56
CA SER A 171 17.11 7.05 -16.75
C SER A 171 15.73 7.17 -16.09
N HIS A 172 14.65 6.94 -16.86
CA HIS A 172 13.29 6.98 -16.36
C HIS A 172 13.01 5.84 -15.37
N GLN A 173 13.44 4.61 -15.69
CA GLN A 173 13.33 3.47 -14.79
C GLN A 173 14.00 3.74 -13.42
N GLN A 174 15.21 4.31 -13.45
CA GLN A 174 15.93 4.67 -12.22
C GLN A 174 15.23 5.80 -11.44
N ALA A 175 14.65 6.79 -12.13
CA ALA A 175 13.92 7.86 -11.52
C ALA A 175 12.65 7.33 -10.82
N LEU A 176 11.88 6.47 -11.48
CA LEU A 176 10.74 5.76 -10.90
C LEU A 176 11.16 4.90 -9.70
N ALA A 177 12.23 4.13 -9.81
CA ALA A 177 12.74 3.31 -8.72
C ALA A 177 13.12 4.17 -7.50
N ARG A 178 13.78 5.32 -7.71
CA ARG A 178 14.09 6.27 -6.62
C ARG A 178 12.82 6.84 -5.97
N SER A 179 11.81 7.18 -6.76
CA SER A 179 10.57 7.76 -6.23
C SER A 179 9.78 6.74 -5.39
N ILE A 180 9.69 5.49 -5.85
CA ILE A 180 9.07 4.39 -5.11
C ILE A 180 9.84 4.14 -3.80
N THR A 181 11.17 4.01 -3.88
CA THR A 181 12.05 3.82 -2.71
C THR A 181 11.88 4.95 -1.70
N SER A 182 11.79 6.20 -2.14
CA SER A 182 11.58 7.36 -1.25
C SER A 182 10.23 7.30 -0.54
N GLY A 183 9.17 6.90 -1.23
CA GLY A 183 7.84 6.71 -0.62
C GLY A 183 7.84 5.60 0.43
N VAL A 184 8.46 4.47 0.14
CA VAL A 184 8.63 3.33 1.07
C VAL A 184 9.43 3.74 2.30
N ARG A 185 10.55 4.45 2.11
CA ARG A 185 11.37 4.98 3.20
C ARG A 185 10.57 5.88 4.11
N GLN A 186 9.88 6.86 3.55
CA GLN A 186 9.02 7.79 4.29
C GLN A 186 7.95 7.06 5.11
N PHE A 187 7.35 6.01 4.54
CA PHE A 187 6.39 5.20 5.25
C PHE A 187 7.00 4.53 6.48
N PHE A 188 8.09 3.79 6.33
CA PHE A 188 8.71 3.06 7.43
C PHE A 188 9.41 3.96 8.47
N GLN A 189 9.85 5.15 8.11
CA GLN A 189 10.34 6.14 9.07
C GLN A 189 9.25 6.56 10.06
N HIS A 190 7.99 6.66 9.61
CA HIS A 190 6.85 7.04 10.46
C HIS A 190 6.15 5.83 11.08
N ASN A 191 6.20 4.68 10.43
CA ASN A 191 5.52 3.45 10.82
C ASN A 191 6.49 2.25 10.83
N PRO A 192 7.56 2.28 11.62
CA PRO A 192 8.51 1.18 11.64
C PRO A 192 7.88 -0.07 12.26
N PRO A 193 8.14 -1.27 11.70
CA PRO A 193 7.69 -2.52 12.27
C PRO A 193 8.25 -2.71 13.69
N PRO A 194 7.47 -3.26 14.63
CA PRO A 194 7.94 -3.54 15.98
C PRO A 194 9.20 -4.42 15.96
N GLY A 195 10.17 -4.12 16.83
CA GLY A 195 11.43 -4.87 16.93
C GLY A 195 12.42 -4.63 15.78
N SER A 196 12.08 -3.80 14.78
CA SER A 196 12.97 -3.45 13.68
C SER A 196 14.06 -2.44 14.10
N TYR A 197 15.13 -2.36 13.29
CA TYR A 197 16.16 -1.34 13.47
C TYR A 197 15.60 0.08 13.42
N LEU A 198 14.62 0.35 12.55
CA LEU A 198 13.97 1.65 12.45
C LEU A 198 13.12 1.96 13.68
N ALA A 199 12.45 0.96 14.27
CA ALA A 199 11.74 1.12 15.54
C ALA A 199 12.73 1.48 16.68
N TRP A 200 13.85 0.75 16.76
CA TRP A 200 14.91 1.06 17.74
C TRP A 200 15.47 2.48 17.57
N GLN A 201 15.72 2.93 16.32
CA GLN A 201 16.19 4.30 16.06
C GLN A 201 15.17 5.34 16.55
N ARG A 202 13.89 5.12 16.27
CA ARG A 202 12.81 6.02 16.71
C ARG A 202 12.74 6.08 18.23
N ASP A 203 12.71 4.91 18.88
CA ASP A 203 12.54 4.80 20.33
C ASP A 203 13.78 5.29 21.10
N SER A 204 14.96 5.25 20.45
CA SER A 204 16.22 5.82 20.97
C SER A 204 16.38 7.32 20.70
N GLY A 205 15.40 8.00 20.14
CA GLY A 205 15.47 9.43 19.78
C GLY A 205 16.43 9.76 18.65
N LYS A 206 16.94 8.75 17.93
CA LYS A 206 17.92 8.89 16.83
C LYS A 206 17.25 9.09 15.46
N ALA A 207 15.95 8.88 15.37
CA ALA A 207 15.18 9.11 14.15
C ALA A 207 14.39 10.43 14.24
N PRO A 208 14.09 11.10 13.11
CA PRO A 208 13.19 12.22 13.10
C PRO A 208 11.82 11.80 13.68
N GLN A 209 11.42 12.43 14.77
CA GLN A 209 10.12 12.20 15.38
C GLN A 209 9.05 12.98 14.60
N GLY A 210 8.55 12.41 13.51
CA GLY A 210 7.34 12.91 12.86
C GLY A 210 6.08 12.32 13.50
N PRO A 211 4.94 13.01 13.44
CA PRO A 211 3.67 12.44 13.88
C PRO A 211 3.38 11.17 13.06
N ARG A 212 2.85 10.14 13.72
CA ARG A 212 2.29 8.98 13.01
C ARG A 212 1.13 9.45 12.14
N GLU A 213 1.07 8.98 10.91
CA GLU A 213 -0.02 9.30 10.01
C GLU A 213 -0.92 8.08 9.81
N HIS A 214 -2.22 8.34 9.70
CA HIS A 214 -3.23 7.36 9.35
C HIS A 214 -4.03 7.85 8.15
N VAL A 215 -4.20 7.00 7.15
CA VAL A 215 -5.09 7.29 6.01
C VAL A 215 -6.42 6.60 6.24
N VAL A 216 -7.48 7.39 6.32
CA VAL A 216 -8.84 6.88 6.60
C VAL A 216 -9.30 5.95 5.50
N SER A 217 -9.63 4.71 5.88
CA SER A 217 -10.20 3.69 5.00
C SER A 217 -11.73 3.77 4.96
N SER A 218 -12.34 3.10 3.99
CA SER A 218 -13.79 2.99 3.92
C SER A 218 -14.33 2.28 5.18
N GLY A 219 -15.39 2.84 5.78
CA GLY A 219 -16.01 2.30 7.00
C GLY A 219 -15.33 2.72 8.31
N GLU A 220 -14.21 3.43 8.29
CA GLU A 220 -13.59 3.93 9.51
C GLU A 220 -14.22 5.23 10.01
N SER A 221 -14.37 5.34 11.33
CA SER A 221 -14.74 6.57 12.03
C SER A 221 -13.56 7.12 12.82
N LEU A 222 -13.61 8.42 13.17
CA LEU A 222 -12.58 9.04 14.00
C LEU A 222 -12.45 8.36 15.37
N SER A 223 -13.55 7.88 15.95
CA SER A 223 -13.56 7.14 17.23
C SER A 223 -12.87 5.78 17.12
N MET A 224 -13.10 5.03 16.04
CA MET A 224 -12.40 3.76 15.78
C MET A 224 -10.90 3.96 15.64
N ILE A 225 -10.49 5.02 14.95
CA ILE A 225 -9.08 5.38 14.77
C ILE A 225 -8.46 5.77 16.13
N ALA A 226 -9.15 6.57 16.93
CA ALA A 226 -8.70 6.95 18.28
C ALA A 226 -8.46 5.71 19.18
N VAL A 227 -9.39 4.77 19.20
CA VAL A 227 -9.25 3.50 19.94
C VAL A 227 -8.06 2.68 19.43
N ARG A 228 -7.91 2.52 18.09
CA ARG A 228 -6.81 1.78 17.48
C ARG A 228 -5.44 2.30 17.91
N TYR A 229 -5.27 3.61 17.93
CA TYR A 229 -4.01 4.25 18.30
C TYR A 229 -3.88 4.56 19.79
N ARG A 230 -4.88 4.20 20.60
CA ARG A 230 -4.95 4.46 22.05
C ARG A 230 -4.72 5.94 22.37
N VAL A 231 -5.36 6.82 21.61
CA VAL A 231 -5.33 8.27 21.81
C VAL A 231 -6.73 8.79 22.13
N GLY A 232 -6.82 9.87 22.88
CA GLY A 232 -8.10 10.50 23.14
C GLY A 232 -8.74 11.03 21.86
N LEU A 233 -10.06 10.84 21.68
CA LEU A 233 -10.80 11.35 20.52
C LEU A 233 -10.65 12.87 20.35
N ALA A 234 -10.72 13.62 21.47
CA ALA A 234 -10.51 15.06 21.49
C ALA A 234 -9.08 15.45 21.04
N SER A 235 -8.07 14.70 21.50
CA SER A 235 -6.68 14.90 21.12
C SER A 235 -6.45 14.64 19.64
N LEU A 236 -7.05 13.56 19.11
CA LEU A 236 -6.96 13.22 17.68
C LEU A 236 -7.65 14.29 16.83
N ARG A 237 -8.82 14.76 17.25
CA ARG A 237 -9.55 15.86 16.58
C ARG A 237 -8.75 17.14 16.58
N GLY A 238 -8.18 17.53 17.72
CA GLY A 238 -7.37 18.75 17.88
C GLY A 238 -6.09 18.71 17.05
N ALA A 239 -5.35 17.58 17.05
CA ALA A 239 -4.13 17.39 16.27
C ALA A 239 -4.37 17.54 14.74
N ASN A 240 -5.60 17.31 14.30
CA ASN A 240 -5.99 17.40 12.90
C ASN A 240 -6.88 18.63 12.58
N ARG A 241 -7.09 19.53 13.53
CA ARG A 241 -7.91 20.74 13.38
C ARG A 241 -9.31 20.44 12.82
N LEU A 242 -9.88 19.29 13.22
CA LEU A 242 -11.20 18.88 12.77
C LEU A 242 -12.29 19.63 13.57
N LYS A 243 -13.30 20.12 12.86
CA LYS A 243 -14.46 20.79 13.49
C LYS A 243 -15.53 19.81 13.96
N SER A 244 -15.50 18.55 13.48
CA SER A 244 -16.43 17.47 13.83
C SER A 244 -15.68 16.13 13.78
N ASP A 245 -16.36 15.05 14.19
CA ASP A 245 -15.81 13.70 14.12
C ASP A 245 -15.95 13.06 12.72
N THR A 246 -16.46 13.81 11.76
CA THR A 246 -16.60 13.34 10.37
C THR A 246 -15.25 13.34 9.66
N VAL A 247 -14.86 12.19 9.14
CA VAL A 247 -13.65 12.00 8.33
C VAL A 247 -14.02 11.46 6.95
N LYS A 248 -13.16 11.69 5.98
CA LYS A 248 -13.37 11.26 4.58
C LYS A 248 -12.40 10.13 4.25
N VAL A 249 -12.85 9.15 3.48
CA VAL A 249 -11.97 8.12 2.92
C VAL A 249 -10.80 8.76 2.17
N GLY A 250 -9.59 8.29 2.43
CA GLY A 250 -8.35 8.87 1.89
C GLY A 250 -7.84 10.10 2.63
N GLN A 251 -8.54 10.60 3.66
CA GLN A 251 -8.06 11.70 4.49
C GLN A 251 -6.87 11.24 5.33
N VAL A 252 -5.78 12.02 5.31
CA VAL A 252 -4.62 11.78 6.17
C VAL A 252 -4.83 12.45 7.51
N LEU A 253 -4.71 11.67 8.59
CA LEU A 253 -4.78 12.13 9.96
C LEU A 253 -3.43 12.01 10.65
N ASN A 254 -3.00 13.06 11.32
CA ASN A 254 -1.86 13.03 12.23
C ASN A 254 -2.30 12.40 13.55
N ILE A 255 -1.65 11.33 13.95
CA ILE A 255 -1.92 10.63 15.21
C ILE A 255 -1.03 11.24 16.31
N PRO A 256 -1.58 11.91 17.31
CA PRO A 256 -0.77 12.48 18.39
C PRO A 256 -0.06 11.39 19.19
N ALA A 257 1.00 11.77 19.90
CA ALA A 257 1.66 10.87 20.83
C ALA A 257 0.65 10.38 21.89
N ASN A 258 0.82 9.13 22.34
CA ASN A 258 -0.09 8.52 23.33
C ASN A 258 0.01 9.27 24.67
N THR A 259 -0.99 10.08 24.99
CA THR A 259 -1.08 10.82 26.25
C THR A 259 -1.71 9.98 27.39
N LEU A 260 -2.24 8.79 27.09
CA LEU A 260 -2.84 7.90 28.09
C LEU A 260 -1.81 7.08 28.89
N ALA A 261 -0.54 7.10 28.49
CA ALA A 261 0.54 6.40 29.19
C ALA A 261 1.26 7.26 30.26
N ALA A 262 0.81 8.49 30.49
CA ALA A 262 1.45 9.45 31.38
C ALA A 262 0.55 9.84 32.58
N GLN A 263 -0.25 8.92 33.09
CA GLN A 263 -0.82 9.06 34.45
C GLN A 263 -0.23 7.96 35.32
N PRO A 264 0.46 8.36 36.43
CA PRO A 264 1.06 7.45 37.39
C PRO A 264 0.01 6.63 38.13
#